data_112c96e9043a47ba5548b6bf39c87700
#
_entry.id   112c96e9043a47ba5548b6bf39c87700
#
_cell.length_a   1.000
_cell.length_b   1.000
_cell.length_c   1.000
_cell.angle_alpha   90.00
_cell.angle_beta   90.00
_cell.angle_gamma   90.00
#
_symmetry.space_group_name_H-M   'P 1'
#
loop_
_entity.id
_entity.type
_entity.pdbx_description
1 polymer ?
#
loop_
_entity_poly.entity_id
_entity_poly.type
_entity_poly.pdbx_seq_one_letter_code
_entity_poly.pdbx_strand_id
1 'polypeptide(L)'
;MLLLAWGAFVLFDSVRLTRIPGVALWIAAAIVLHDAILAPIVFALGLALRRVGRRATGMVIAIVQGGIVVGSLVSLVAVPLIVAENFAPANPTVLPLNYGLSLGIFWIVLALVTAALSVGVFLRWRQPVAALPDDSGR
;
A
#
# COMPACT_ATOMS: atom_id res chain seq x y z
N MET A 1 4.40 -23.48 7.06
CA MET A 1 4.63 -24.66 6.20
C MET A 1 3.37 -25.46 5.93
N LEU A 2 2.55 -25.80 6.93
CA LEU A 2 1.32 -26.60 6.74
C LEU A 2 0.32 -25.95 5.76
N LEU A 3 0.12 -24.62 5.82
CA LEU A 3 -0.78 -23.89 4.91
C LEU A 3 -0.29 -23.91 3.45
N LEU A 4 1.02 -23.83 3.24
CA LEU A 4 1.61 -23.95 1.91
C LEU A 4 1.45 -25.36 1.33
N ALA A 5 1.68 -26.38 2.15
CA ALA A 5 1.47 -27.78 1.76
C ALA A 5 0.01 -28.05 1.43
N TRP A 6 -0.91 -27.56 2.26
CA TRP A 6 -2.34 -27.66 2.00
C TRP A 6 -2.76 -26.93 0.73
N GLY A 7 -2.27 -25.70 0.52
CA GLY A 7 -2.54 -24.92 -0.69
C GLY A 7 -2.01 -25.62 -1.95
N ALA A 8 -0.82 -26.20 -1.89
CA ALA A 8 -0.27 -27.00 -2.98
C ALA A 8 -1.11 -28.25 -3.27
N PHE A 9 -1.53 -28.97 -2.22
CA PHE A 9 -2.42 -30.13 -2.36
C PHE A 9 -3.71 -29.75 -3.07
N VAL A 10 -4.40 -28.69 -2.60
CA VAL A 10 -5.65 -28.20 -3.21
C VAL A 10 -5.43 -27.76 -4.66
N LEU A 11 -4.30 -27.12 -4.96
CA LEU A 11 -3.96 -26.71 -6.33
C LEU A 11 -3.88 -27.93 -7.27
N PHE A 12 -3.17 -28.98 -6.86
CA PHE A 12 -3.02 -30.19 -7.69
C PHE A 12 -4.32 -31.01 -7.79
N ASP A 13 -5.17 -30.96 -6.78
CA ASP A 13 -6.45 -31.68 -6.77
C ASP A 13 -7.54 -30.95 -7.58
N SER A 14 -7.59 -29.63 -7.52
CA SER A 14 -8.68 -28.83 -8.06
C SER A 14 -8.38 -28.22 -9.44
N VAL A 15 -7.11 -28.08 -9.82
CA VAL A 15 -6.70 -27.39 -11.05
C VAL A 15 -6.22 -28.41 -12.11
N ARG A 16 -6.76 -28.32 -13.32
CA ARG A 16 -6.29 -29.14 -14.43
C ARG A 16 -4.79 -28.94 -14.67
N LEU A 17 -4.03 -30.03 -14.81
CA LEU A 17 -2.58 -30.02 -15.00
C LEU A 17 -2.11 -29.07 -16.10
N THR A 18 -2.92 -28.90 -17.17
CA THR A 18 -2.64 -27.99 -18.29
C THR A 18 -2.67 -26.50 -17.89
N ARG A 19 -3.29 -26.15 -16.76
CA ARG A 19 -3.37 -24.76 -16.26
C ARG A 19 -2.31 -24.43 -15.20
N ILE A 20 -1.66 -25.44 -14.62
CA ILE A 20 -0.63 -25.27 -13.58
C ILE A 20 0.52 -24.36 -14.05
N PRO A 21 1.05 -24.48 -15.29
CA PRO A 21 2.09 -23.58 -15.78
C PRO A 21 1.63 -22.10 -15.79
N GLY A 22 0.37 -21.83 -16.11
CA GLY A 22 -0.20 -20.49 -16.07
C GLY A 22 -0.24 -19.93 -14.64
N VAL A 23 -0.63 -20.74 -13.66
CA VAL A 23 -0.61 -20.35 -12.24
C VAL A 23 0.80 -20.08 -11.75
N ALA A 24 1.76 -20.96 -12.11
CA ALA A 24 3.17 -20.79 -11.78
C ALA A 24 3.74 -19.50 -12.39
N LEU A 25 3.42 -19.18 -13.63
CA LEU A 25 3.81 -17.95 -14.31
C LEU A 25 3.23 -16.72 -13.59
N TRP A 26 1.96 -16.79 -13.18
CA TRP A 26 1.31 -15.72 -12.43
C TRP A 26 1.99 -15.47 -11.08
N ILE A 27 2.32 -16.52 -10.33
CA ILE A 27 3.05 -16.42 -9.07
C ILE A 27 4.44 -15.82 -9.28
N ALA A 28 5.17 -16.32 -10.29
CA ALA A 28 6.49 -15.79 -10.63
C ALA A 28 6.42 -14.30 -11.03
N ALA A 29 5.45 -13.91 -11.84
CA ALA A 29 5.22 -12.51 -12.22
C ALA A 29 4.89 -11.63 -11.00
N ALA A 30 4.08 -12.13 -10.05
CA ALA A 30 3.76 -11.43 -8.83
C ALA A 30 5.00 -11.22 -7.93
N ILE A 31 5.86 -12.24 -7.80
CA ILE A 31 7.13 -12.15 -7.05
C ILE A 31 8.05 -11.12 -7.71
N VAL A 32 8.24 -11.19 -9.02
CA VAL A 32 9.10 -10.24 -9.75
C VAL A 32 8.57 -8.82 -9.63
N LEU A 33 7.26 -8.61 -9.78
CA LEU A 33 6.63 -7.30 -9.63
C LEU A 33 6.83 -6.75 -8.21
N HIS A 34 6.66 -7.61 -7.20
CA HIS A 34 6.81 -7.20 -5.81
C HIS A 34 8.28 -6.90 -5.44
N ASP A 35 9.19 -7.84 -5.71
CA ASP A 35 10.56 -7.77 -5.20
C ASP A 35 11.48 -6.94 -6.12
N ALA A 36 11.29 -7.00 -7.44
CA ALA A 36 12.15 -6.30 -8.38
C ALA A 36 11.66 -4.87 -8.71
N ILE A 37 10.38 -4.57 -8.54
CA ILE A 37 9.80 -3.27 -8.91
C ILE A 37 9.29 -2.53 -7.67
N LEU A 38 8.33 -3.11 -6.93
CA LEU A 38 7.69 -2.41 -5.81
C LEU A 38 8.65 -2.18 -4.64
N ALA A 39 9.39 -3.19 -4.22
CA ALA A 39 10.29 -3.07 -3.08
C ALA A 39 11.40 -2.03 -3.31
N PRO A 40 12.12 -1.99 -4.46
CA PRO A 40 13.09 -0.93 -4.74
C PRO A 40 12.47 0.46 -4.81
N ILE A 41 11.26 0.61 -5.38
CA ILE A 41 10.56 1.91 -5.45
C ILE A 41 10.24 2.40 -4.03
N VAL A 42 9.66 1.56 -3.19
CA VAL A 42 9.34 1.90 -1.79
C VAL A 42 10.61 2.25 -1.01
N PHE A 43 11.68 1.48 -1.21
CA PHE A 43 12.97 1.76 -0.61
C PHE A 43 13.56 3.10 -1.08
N ALA A 44 13.56 3.37 -2.38
CA ALA A 44 14.05 4.62 -2.95
C ALA A 44 13.24 5.83 -2.48
N LEU A 45 11.91 5.71 -2.41
CA LEU A 45 11.02 6.73 -1.83
C LEU A 45 11.33 6.97 -0.36
N GLY A 46 11.53 5.92 0.42
CA GLY A 46 11.95 6.02 1.83
C GLY A 46 13.28 6.75 2.00
N LEU A 47 14.25 6.46 1.12
CA LEU A 47 15.55 7.13 1.11
C LEU A 47 15.44 8.60 0.70
N ALA A 48 14.64 8.91 -0.32
CA ALA A 48 14.36 10.27 -0.77
C ALA A 48 13.68 11.09 0.33
N LEU A 49 12.65 10.52 0.97
CA LEU A 49 11.96 11.14 2.10
C LEU A 49 12.90 11.42 3.28
N ARG A 50 13.82 10.49 3.58
CA ARG A 50 14.84 10.72 4.63
C ARG A 50 15.84 11.82 4.26
N ARG A 51 16.21 11.95 2.98
CA ARG A 51 17.10 13.03 2.50
C ARG A 51 16.43 14.40 2.54
N VAL A 52 15.18 14.49 2.09
CA VAL A 52 14.37 15.72 2.15
C VAL A 52 13.96 16.03 3.59
N GLY A 53 13.70 14.99 4.36
CA GLY A 53 13.17 15.03 5.72
C GLY A 53 14.19 15.27 6.82
N ARG A 54 15.38 15.81 6.56
CA ARG A 54 16.31 16.24 7.64
C ARG A 54 15.64 17.19 8.64
N ARG A 55 14.49 17.77 8.27
CA ARG A 55 13.63 18.62 9.12
C ARG A 55 12.28 17.97 9.46
N ALA A 56 11.96 16.80 8.91
CA ALA A 56 10.72 16.10 9.20
C ALA A 56 10.94 15.11 10.34
N THR A 57 10.02 15.10 11.28
CA THR A 57 10.00 14.16 12.40
C THR A 57 9.87 12.74 11.85
N GLY A 58 10.57 11.76 12.46
CA GLY A 58 10.47 10.35 12.06
C GLY A 58 9.03 9.84 11.95
N MET A 59 8.12 10.43 12.74
CA MET A 59 6.69 10.12 12.72
C MET A 59 6.00 10.54 11.41
N VAL A 60 6.36 11.68 10.81
CA VAL A 60 5.83 12.10 9.50
C VAL A 60 6.27 11.11 8.41
N ILE A 61 7.53 10.68 8.46
CA ILE A 61 8.06 9.68 7.52
C ILE A 61 7.30 8.36 7.67
N ALA A 62 7.04 7.91 8.90
CA ALA A 62 6.28 6.69 9.16
C ALA A 62 4.83 6.77 8.65
N ILE A 63 4.16 7.91 8.82
CA ILE A 63 2.79 8.15 8.31
C ILE A 63 2.78 8.04 6.78
N VAL A 64 3.71 8.72 6.09
CA VAL A 64 3.79 8.68 4.63
C VAL A 64 4.10 7.27 4.12
N GLN A 65 5.05 6.57 4.74
CA GLN A 65 5.38 5.18 4.40
C GLN A 65 4.19 4.25 4.62
N GLY A 66 3.47 4.40 5.74
CA GLY A 66 2.25 3.65 6.02
C GLY A 66 1.18 3.87 4.95
N GLY A 67 0.96 5.12 4.54
CA GLY A 67 0.05 5.46 3.45
C GLY A 67 0.44 4.77 2.13
N ILE A 68 1.71 4.81 1.75
CA ILE A 68 2.20 4.14 0.54
C ILE A 68 1.97 2.63 0.60
N VAL A 69 2.26 2.00 1.74
CA VAL A 69 2.04 0.55 1.92
C VAL A 69 0.56 0.20 1.77
N VAL A 70 -0.33 0.92 2.45
CA VAL A 70 -1.78 0.69 2.34
C VAL A 70 -2.27 0.90 0.91
N GLY A 71 -1.85 1.99 0.26
CA GLY A 71 -2.19 2.27 -1.14
C GLY A 71 -1.70 1.18 -2.10
N SER A 72 -0.50 0.67 -1.90
CA SER A 72 0.07 -0.40 -2.72
C SER A 72 -0.70 -1.72 -2.54
N LEU A 73 -1.05 -2.08 -1.31
CA LEU A 73 -1.83 -3.29 -1.04
C LEU A 73 -3.22 -3.25 -1.68
N VAL A 74 -3.93 -2.12 -1.58
CA VAL A 74 -5.23 -1.94 -2.22
C VAL A 74 -5.10 -1.97 -3.74
N SER A 75 -4.06 -1.33 -4.30
CA SER A 75 -3.80 -1.35 -5.74
C SER A 75 -3.48 -2.75 -6.26
N LEU A 76 -2.76 -3.56 -5.47
CA LEU A 76 -2.44 -4.95 -5.84
C LEU A 76 -3.72 -5.79 -6.06
N VAL A 77 -4.78 -5.51 -5.29
CA VAL A 77 -6.08 -6.18 -5.45
C VAL A 77 -6.92 -5.52 -6.54
N ALA A 78 -6.95 -4.18 -6.59
CA ALA A 78 -7.82 -3.44 -7.49
C ALA A 78 -7.36 -3.51 -8.97
N VAL A 79 -6.05 -3.49 -9.24
CA VAL A 79 -5.52 -3.51 -10.62
C VAL A 79 -5.95 -4.76 -11.40
N PRO A 80 -5.86 -5.99 -10.88
CA PRO A 80 -6.37 -7.17 -11.57
C PRO A 80 -7.87 -7.09 -11.87
N LEU A 81 -8.68 -6.48 -10.97
CA LEU A 81 -10.12 -6.30 -11.18
C LEU A 81 -10.40 -5.31 -12.29
N ILE A 82 -9.65 -4.20 -12.37
CA ILE A 82 -9.74 -3.22 -13.47
C ILE A 82 -9.39 -3.88 -14.81
N VAL A 83 -8.32 -4.70 -14.82
CA VAL A 83 -7.94 -5.44 -16.03
C VAL A 83 -9.04 -6.44 -16.42
N ALA A 84 -9.60 -7.17 -15.45
CA ALA A 84 -10.68 -8.12 -15.70
C ALA A 84 -11.96 -7.45 -16.24
N GLU A 85 -12.28 -6.23 -15.78
CA GLU A 85 -13.41 -5.43 -16.28
C GLU A 85 -13.29 -5.15 -17.79
N ASN A 86 -12.06 -4.90 -18.29
CA ASN A 86 -11.81 -4.63 -19.71
C ASN A 86 -12.01 -5.86 -20.62
N PHE A 87 -12.03 -7.08 -20.08
CA PHE A 87 -12.31 -8.30 -20.84
C PHE A 87 -13.80 -8.60 -21.02
N ALA A 88 -14.69 -7.65 -20.66
CA ALA A 88 -16.14 -7.74 -20.79
C ALA A 88 -16.66 -9.12 -20.32
N PRO A 89 -16.78 -9.36 -19.02
CA PRO A 89 -17.26 -10.64 -18.52
C PRO A 89 -18.67 -10.93 -19.08
N ALA A 90 -18.91 -12.17 -19.43
CA ALA A 90 -20.21 -12.61 -20.02
C ALA A 90 -21.41 -12.33 -19.09
N ASN A 91 -21.16 -12.07 -17.81
CA ASN A 91 -22.16 -11.70 -16.83
C ASN A 91 -21.81 -10.33 -16.21
N PRO A 92 -22.55 -9.24 -16.51
CA PRO A 92 -22.28 -7.90 -15.99
C PRO A 92 -22.47 -7.77 -14.47
N THR A 93 -23.12 -8.74 -13.81
CA THR A 93 -23.29 -8.71 -12.35
C THR A 93 -22.08 -9.16 -11.58
N VAL A 94 -21.06 -9.71 -12.24
CA VAL A 94 -19.82 -10.19 -11.60
C VAL A 94 -18.90 -9.02 -11.21
N LEU A 95 -18.93 -7.93 -11.99
CA LEU A 95 -18.10 -6.73 -11.76
C LEU A 95 -18.98 -5.47 -11.89
N PRO A 96 -19.86 -5.18 -10.92
CA PRO A 96 -20.86 -4.11 -11.04
C PRO A 96 -20.31 -2.70 -10.76
N LEU A 97 -19.06 -2.56 -10.32
CA LEU A 97 -18.45 -1.30 -9.88
C LEU A 97 -17.38 -0.83 -10.87
N ASN A 98 -17.25 0.48 -11.01
CA ASN A 98 -16.12 1.07 -11.71
C ASN A 98 -14.88 1.06 -10.77
N TYR A 99 -14.09 0.00 -10.88
CA TYR A 99 -12.93 -0.21 -9.99
C TYR A 99 -11.83 0.83 -10.23
N GLY A 100 -11.68 1.34 -11.45
CA GLY A 100 -10.72 2.39 -11.77
C GLY A 100 -11.04 3.70 -11.07
N LEU A 101 -12.30 4.14 -11.14
CA LEU A 101 -12.76 5.33 -10.43
C LEU A 101 -12.63 5.17 -8.90
N SER A 102 -13.06 4.02 -8.39
CA SER A 102 -12.97 3.70 -6.95
C SER A 102 -11.53 3.74 -6.44
N LEU A 103 -10.59 3.18 -7.19
CA LEU A 103 -9.17 3.22 -6.86
C LEU A 103 -8.62 4.66 -6.91
N GLY A 104 -9.04 5.46 -7.88
CA GLY A 104 -8.66 6.87 -7.98
C GLY A 104 -9.15 7.69 -6.78
N ILE A 105 -10.42 7.55 -6.39
CA ILE A 105 -10.99 8.19 -5.21
C ILE A 105 -10.25 7.73 -3.94
N PHE A 106 -10.01 6.43 -3.81
CA PHE A 106 -9.25 5.89 -2.68
C PHE A 106 -7.87 6.54 -2.53
N TRP A 107 -7.10 6.69 -3.63
CA TRP A 107 -5.79 7.33 -3.59
C TRP A 107 -5.86 8.81 -3.19
N ILE A 108 -6.87 9.55 -3.67
CA ILE A 108 -7.10 10.95 -3.28
C ILE A 108 -7.38 11.04 -1.79
N VAL A 109 -8.31 10.23 -1.27
CA VAL A 109 -8.65 10.22 0.16
C VAL A 109 -7.43 9.84 1.01
N LEU A 110 -6.70 8.80 0.62
CA LEU A 110 -5.49 8.36 1.30
C LEU A 110 -4.42 9.47 1.35
N ALA A 111 -4.21 10.16 0.24
CA ALA A 111 -3.27 11.28 0.18
C ALA A 111 -3.70 12.43 1.10
N LEU A 112 -4.97 12.80 1.11
CA LEU A 112 -5.52 13.85 1.98
C LEU A 112 -5.38 13.49 3.46
N VAL A 113 -5.72 12.26 3.84
CA VAL A 113 -5.57 11.76 5.21
C VAL A 113 -4.10 11.77 5.64
N THR A 114 -3.22 11.24 4.79
CA THR A 114 -1.77 11.22 5.05
C THR A 114 -1.20 12.61 5.21
N ALA A 115 -1.62 13.56 4.35
CA ALA A 115 -1.21 14.96 4.44
C ALA A 115 -1.72 15.61 5.73
N ALA A 116 -3.00 15.44 6.07
CA ALA A 116 -3.60 16.00 7.27
C ALA A 116 -2.91 15.50 8.55
N LEU A 117 -2.66 14.19 8.65
CA LEU A 117 -1.91 13.60 9.77
C LEU A 117 -0.48 14.13 9.86
N SER A 118 0.20 14.25 8.72
CA SER A 118 1.58 14.77 8.66
C SER A 118 1.65 16.22 9.11
N VAL A 119 0.71 17.07 8.66
CA VAL A 119 0.60 18.47 9.08
C VAL A 119 0.26 18.56 10.57
N GLY A 120 -0.68 17.76 11.06
CA GLY A 120 -1.05 17.73 12.48
C GLY A 120 0.14 17.39 13.38
N VAL A 121 0.93 16.38 13.01
CA VAL A 121 2.17 16.04 13.73
C VAL A 121 3.17 17.18 13.67
N PHE A 122 3.40 17.76 12.51
CA PHE A 122 4.35 18.86 12.32
C PHE A 122 3.98 20.11 13.15
N LEU A 123 2.69 20.48 13.21
CA LEU A 123 2.23 21.62 13.99
C LEU A 123 2.37 21.39 15.50
N ARG A 124 2.09 20.17 15.99
CA ARG A 124 2.29 19.82 17.41
C ARG A 124 3.74 19.96 17.85
N TRP A 125 4.69 19.60 16.99
CA TRP A 125 6.13 19.71 17.27
C TRP A 125 6.64 21.14 17.25
N ARG A 126 5.91 22.08 16.65
CA ARG A 126 6.25 23.50 16.63
C ARG A 126 5.71 24.28 17.80
N GLN A 127 4.84 23.71 18.63
CA GLN A 127 4.34 24.42 19.83
C GLN A 127 5.50 24.53 20.84
N PRO A 128 5.91 25.75 21.23
CA PRO A 128 6.90 25.91 22.29
C PRO A 128 6.34 25.27 23.55
N VAL A 129 7.16 24.50 24.24
CA VAL A 129 6.87 24.11 25.63
C VAL A 129 6.62 25.40 26.38
N ALA A 130 5.38 25.62 26.81
CA ALA A 130 5.04 26.76 27.62
C ALA A 130 6.00 26.77 28.81
N ALA A 131 6.82 27.81 28.92
CA ALA A 131 7.77 27.95 29.99
C ALA A 131 7.02 27.75 31.30
N LEU A 132 7.45 26.76 32.08
CA LEU A 132 6.96 26.60 33.45
C LEU A 132 7.16 27.93 34.15
N PRO A 133 6.18 28.41 34.93
CA PRO A 133 6.37 29.62 35.72
C PRO A 133 7.62 29.44 36.57
N ASP A 134 8.53 30.40 36.47
CA ASP A 134 9.74 30.45 37.28
C ASP A 134 9.33 30.57 38.77
N ASP A 135 9.46 29.46 39.50
CA ASP A 135 9.18 29.36 40.93
C ASP A 135 10.41 29.83 41.77
N SER A 136 11.19 30.77 41.25
CA SER A 136 12.36 31.34 41.93
C SER A 136 12.00 32.47 42.91
N GLY A 137 10.73 32.57 43.30
CA GLY A 137 10.22 33.60 44.22
C GLY A 137 9.95 33.11 45.65
N ARG A 138 10.90 32.39 46.29
CA ARG A 138 10.94 32.25 47.77
C ARG A 138 12.37 32.14 48.27
#